data_e662c54071505a84bdb8e1dd89106a7e
#
_entry.id   e662c54071505a84bdb8e1dd89106a7e
#
_cell.length_a   1.000
_cell.length_b   1.000
_cell.length_c   1.000
_cell.angle_alpha   90.00
_cell.angle_beta   90.00
_cell.angle_gamma   90.00
#
_symmetry.space_group_name_H-M   'P 1'
#
loop_
_entity.id
_entity.type
_entity.pdbx_description
1 polymer ?
#
loop_
_entity_poly.entity_id
_entity_poly.type
_entity_poly.pdbx_seq_one_letter_code
_entity_poly.pdbx_strand_id
1 'polypeptide(L)'
;MKTKKVIGLLAVILSAGALFSACDDISKDPTPYPSILSFPAQGGEQKVIVRSYDGSELVTKWEIYRIIRSEQSEKGIKGVDIKCVFDTLSDGRIRVKAESLTLTCAADQKSMVVEMSPNTNSKKIFYVIKASGGREGFDMICNQSPKDTLTTTPKK
;
A
#
# COMPACT_ATOMS: atom_id res chain seq x y z
N MET A 1 53.78 30.76 7.03
CA MET A 1 52.43 31.18 6.59
C MET A 1 51.76 30.18 5.65
N LYS A 2 52.05 28.87 5.68
CA LYS A 2 51.45 27.86 4.76
C LYS A 2 50.47 26.87 5.43
N THR A 3 50.38 26.84 6.76
CA THR A 3 49.56 25.89 7.53
C THR A 3 48.06 26.26 7.62
N LYS A 4 47.72 27.56 7.55
CA LYS A 4 46.29 28.00 7.67
C LYS A 4 45.43 27.65 6.45
N LYS A 5 46.01 27.54 5.25
CA LYS A 5 45.28 27.19 4.02
C LYS A 5 44.92 25.70 3.92
N VAL A 6 45.73 24.82 4.51
CA VAL A 6 45.49 23.36 4.47
C VAL A 6 44.36 22.98 5.44
N ILE A 7 44.25 23.66 6.61
CA ILE A 7 43.20 23.40 7.59
C ILE A 7 41.82 23.80 7.01
N GLY A 8 41.75 24.92 6.28
CA GLY A 8 40.51 25.35 5.60
C GLY A 8 40.02 24.38 4.54
N LEU A 9 40.94 23.77 3.77
CA LEU A 9 40.60 22.81 2.75
C LEU A 9 40.10 21.46 3.32
N LEU A 10 40.70 21.00 4.42
CA LEU A 10 40.30 19.79 5.12
C LEU A 10 38.92 19.94 5.76
N ALA A 11 38.57 21.09 6.31
CA ALA A 11 37.26 21.37 6.89
C ALA A 11 36.15 21.40 5.84
N VAL A 12 36.43 21.90 4.63
CA VAL A 12 35.47 21.90 3.52
C VAL A 12 35.22 20.48 2.98
N ILE A 13 36.24 19.64 2.92
CA ILE A 13 36.09 18.23 2.48
C ILE A 13 35.31 17.42 3.52
N LEU A 14 35.53 17.65 4.82
CA LEU A 14 34.77 16.97 5.87
C LEU A 14 33.28 17.39 5.91
N SER A 15 32.98 18.67 5.65
CA SER A 15 31.62 19.16 5.61
C SER A 15 30.85 18.67 4.32
N ALA A 16 31.56 18.55 3.21
CA ALA A 16 30.96 17.98 2.00
C ALA A 16 30.65 16.47 2.14
N GLY A 17 31.52 15.70 2.83
CA GLY A 17 31.30 14.29 3.13
C GLY A 17 30.09 14.03 4.02
N ALA A 18 29.80 14.92 4.97
CA ALA A 18 28.64 14.79 5.86
C ALA A 18 27.28 15.07 5.17
N LEU A 19 27.28 15.81 4.06
CA LEU A 19 26.05 16.13 3.32
C LEU A 19 25.59 14.97 2.41
N PHE A 20 26.46 14.02 2.08
CA PHE A 20 26.09 12.84 1.28
C PHE A 20 25.56 11.65 2.10
N SER A 21 25.65 11.71 3.44
CA SER A 21 25.14 10.65 4.33
C SER A 21 23.64 10.76 4.63
N ALA A 22 22.95 11.80 4.16
CA ALA A 22 21.55 12.07 4.48
C ALA A 22 20.57 11.70 3.34
N CYS A 23 21.03 10.93 2.33
CA CYS A 23 20.08 10.31 1.41
C CYS A 23 19.51 9.09 2.09
N ASP A 24 18.30 9.20 2.65
CA ASP A 24 17.51 8.05 3.04
C ASP A 24 17.42 7.10 1.85
N ASP A 25 17.81 5.85 2.09
CA ASP A 25 17.89 4.84 1.04
C ASP A 25 16.49 4.34 0.72
N ILE A 26 15.88 4.88 -0.35
CA ILE A 26 14.57 4.47 -0.86
C ILE A 26 14.49 2.96 -1.15
N SER A 27 15.64 2.29 -1.31
CA SER A 27 15.69 0.85 -1.54
C SER A 27 15.09 0.05 -0.39
N LYS A 28 14.99 0.65 0.80
CA LYS A 28 14.43 0.03 2.01
C LYS A 28 12.96 0.35 2.25
N ASP A 29 12.33 1.13 1.39
CA ASP A 29 10.91 1.43 1.51
C ASP A 29 10.05 0.17 1.36
N PRO A 30 8.99 0.03 2.18
CA PRO A 30 8.09 -1.11 2.10
C PRO A 30 7.35 -1.13 0.77
N THR A 31 7.28 -2.30 0.15
CA THR A 31 6.62 -2.48 -1.15
C THR A 31 5.79 -3.76 -1.16
N PRO A 32 4.49 -3.70 -1.50
CA PRO A 32 3.62 -4.86 -1.57
C PRO A 32 3.80 -5.65 -2.88
N TYR A 33 3.78 -6.97 -2.79
CA TYR A 33 3.83 -7.90 -3.92
C TYR A 33 2.70 -8.94 -3.80
N PRO A 34 1.71 -8.93 -4.71
CA PRO A 34 1.50 -7.93 -5.74
C PRO A 34 0.95 -6.59 -5.19
N SER A 35 1.18 -5.49 -5.92
CA SER A 35 0.63 -4.16 -5.60
C SER A 35 -0.77 -3.93 -6.19
N ILE A 36 -1.20 -4.79 -7.11
CA ILE A 36 -2.54 -4.75 -7.72
C ILE A 36 -3.18 -6.12 -7.53
N LEU A 37 -4.35 -6.14 -6.90
CA LEU A 37 -5.17 -7.32 -6.68
C LEU A 37 -6.46 -7.21 -7.49
N SER A 38 -6.89 -8.35 -8.06
CA SER A 38 -8.15 -8.44 -8.80
C SER A 38 -9.03 -9.52 -8.21
N PHE A 39 -10.24 -9.14 -7.84
CA PHE A 39 -11.24 -10.02 -7.24
C PHE A 39 -12.42 -10.22 -8.18
N PRO A 40 -13.00 -11.43 -8.25
CA PRO A 40 -14.27 -11.65 -8.90
C PRO A 40 -15.41 -10.97 -8.13
N ALA A 41 -16.59 -10.92 -8.73
CA ALA A 41 -17.76 -10.35 -8.07
C ALA A 41 -18.12 -11.06 -6.74
N GLN A 42 -17.85 -12.35 -6.63
CA GLN A 42 -18.09 -13.15 -5.42
C GLN A 42 -17.16 -12.80 -4.26
N GLY A 43 -16.14 -11.98 -4.53
CA GLY A 43 -15.11 -11.66 -3.56
C GLY A 43 -14.06 -12.76 -3.44
N GLY A 44 -13.46 -12.87 -2.27
CA GLY A 44 -12.45 -13.87 -1.97
C GLY A 44 -11.30 -13.31 -1.16
N GLU A 45 -10.25 -14.10 -1.04
CA GLU A 45 -9.05 -13.80 -0.24
C GLU A 45 -7.80 -13.87 -1.12
N GLN A 46 -6.86 -12.95 -0.91
CA GLN A 46 -5.55 -12.98 -1.53
C GLN A 46 -4.47 -12.56 -0.52
N LYS A 47 -3.30 -13.19 -0.62
CA LYS A 47 -2.14 -12.87 0.22
C LYS A 47 -1.18 -11.94 -0.51
N VAL A 48 -0.69 -10.94 0.21
CA VAL A 48 0.32 -9.99 -0.24
C VAL A 48 1.55 -10.13 0.65
N ILE A 49 2.72 -10.18 0.05
CA ILE A 49 4.00 -10.13 0.76
C ILE A 49 4.51 -8.70 0.69
N VAL A 50 4.99 -8.17 1.81
CA VAL A 50 5.62 -6.85 1.86
C VAL A 50 7.13 -7.03 2.07
N ARG A 51 7.91 -6.45 1.18
CA ARG A 51 9.38 -6.48 1.19
C ARG A 51 9.92 -5.06 1.07
N SER A 52 11.22 -4.89 1.24
CA SER A 52 11.89 -3.66 0.83
C SER A 52 11.83 -3.51 -0.69
N TYR A 53 11.86 -2.28 -1.20
CA TYR A 53 11.77 -1.98 -2.63
C TYR A 53 12.85 -2.71 -3.46
N ASP A 54 14.05 -2.89 -2.92
CA ASP A 54 15.14 -3.66 -3.54
C ASP A 54 14.92 -5.18 -3.52
N GLY A 55 13.78 -5.65 -3.00
CA GLY A 55 13.44 -7.07 -2.88
C GLY A 55 14.04 -7.77 -1.66
N SER A 56 14.85 -7.09 -0.86
CA SER A 56 15.42 -7.62 0.36
C SER A 56 14.35 -7.79 1.46
N GLU A 57 14.76 -8.36 2.59
CA GLU A 57 13.87 -8.50 3.74
C GLU A 57 13.41 -7.13 4.24
N LEU A 58 12.12 -7.04 4.60
CA LEU A 58 11.52 -5.82 5.14
C LEU A 58 12.17 -5.48 6.49
N VAL A 59 12.74 -4.29 6.58
CA VAL A 59 13.32 -3.72 7.80
C VAL A 59 12.57 -2.47 8.29
N THR A 60 11.83 -1.82 7.41
CA THR A 60 11.08 -0.60 7.70
C THR A 60 9.66 -0.93 8.11
N LYS A 61 9.21 -0.38 9.24
CA LYS A 61 7.81 -0.49 9.67
C LYS A 61 6.92 0.38 8.80
N TRP A 62 5.66 -0.07 8.64
CA TRP A 62 4.66 0.64 7.87
C TRP A 62 3.27 0.50 8.52
N GLU A 63 2.36 1.40 8.16
CA GLU A 63 0.98 1.37 8.63
C GLU A 63 0.01 1.88 7.56
N ILE A 64 -1.18 1.31 7.53
CA ILE A 64 -2.26 1.79 6.65
C ILE A 64 -2.87 3.01 7.33
N TYR A 65 -2.92 4.14 6.61
CA TYR A 65 -3.48 5.38 7.13
C TYR A 65 -4.72 5.87 6.37
N ARG A 66 -4.95 5.36 5.16
CA ARG A 66 -6.06 5.82 4.31
C ARG A 66 -6.50 4.74 3.33
N ILE A 67 -7.81 4.63 3.13
CA ILE A 67 -8.39 3.81 2.07
C ILE A 67 -9.38 4.67 1.29
N ILE A 68 -9.23 4.71 -0.03
CA ILE A 68 -10.08 5.45 -0.96
C ILE A 68 -10.88 4.42 -1.76
N ARG A 69 -12.20 4.54 -1.75
CA ARG A 69 -13.08 3.77 -2.63
C ARG A 69 -13.43 4.59 -3.86
N SER A 70 -13.40 3.98 -5.02
CA SER A 70 -13.82 4.58 -6.28
C SER A 70 -14.73 3.63 -7.04
N GLU A 71 -15.71 4.18 -7.71
CA GLU A 71 -16.58 3.46 -8.65
C GLU A 71 -16.38 4.03 -10.04
N GLN A 72 -16.32 3.15 -11.03
CA GLN A 72 -16.32 3.57 -12.42
C GLN A 72 -17.71 4.06 -12.81
N SER A 73 -17.80 5.29 -13.31
CA SER A 73 -19.03 5.85 -13.85
C SER A 73 -18.77 6.47 -15.24
N GLU A 74 -19.83 6.73 -15.98
CA GLU A 74 -19.76 7.42 -17.29
C GLU A 74 -19.14 8.82 -17.19
N LYS A 75 -19.20 9.44 -16.00
CA LYS A 75 -18.62 10.76 -15.71
C LYS A 75 -17.18 10.73 -15.21
N GLY A 76 -16.53 9.56 -15.25
CA GLY A 76 -15.17 9.35 -14.77
C GLY A 76 -15.10 8.62 -13.42
N ILE A 77 -13.90 8.59 -12.84
CA ILE A 77 -13.63 7.94 -11.55
C ILE A 77 -13.63 9.00 -10.45
N LYS A 78 -14.53 8.86 -9.48
CA LYS A 78 -14.56 9.69 -8.29
C LYS A 78 -14.18 8.86 -7.09
N GLY A 79 -13.07 9.22 -6.44
CA GLY A 79 -12.64 8.59 -5.19
C GLY A 79 -13.28 9.25 -3.98
N VAL A 80 -13.65 8.44 -2.99
CA VAL A 80 -14.19 8.88 -1.70
C VAL A 80 -13.39 8.19 -0.60
N ASP A 81 -12.95 8.97 0.38
CA ASP A 81 -12.34 8.42 1.59
C ASP A 81 -13.38 7.62 2.36
N ILE A 82 -13.01 6.41 2.74
CA ILE A 82 -13.89 5.56 3.55
C ILE A 82 -13.37 5.44 4.97
N LYS A 83 -14.32 5.36 5.90
CA LYS A 83 -14.00 5.16 7.31
C LYS A 83 -13.41 3.78 7.52
N CYS A 84 -12.24 3.74 8.13
CA CYS A 84 -11.57 2.50 8.52
C CYS A 84 -11.77 2.23 10.02
N VAL A 85 -11.96 0.96 10.37
CA VAL A 85 -11.96 0.49 11.75
C VAL A 85 -10.70 -0.36 11.93
N PHE A 86 -9.85 0.03 12.88
CA PHE A 86 -8.60 -0.65 13.21
C PHE A 86 -8.80 -1.49 14.47
N ASP A 87 -8.32 -2.72 14.45
CA ASP A 87 -8.45 -3.68 15.53
C ASP A 87 -7.13 -4.45 15.68
N THR A 88 -6.55 -4.43 16.88
CA THR A 88 -5.35 -5.22 17.20
C THR A 88 -5.80 -6.55 17.79
N LEU A 89 -5.45 -7.64 17.09
CA LEU A 89 -5.77 -8.99 17.51
C LEU A 89 -4.84 -9.45 18.64
N SER A 90 -5.28 -10.46 19.39
CA SER A 90 -4.54 -11.01 20.54
C SER A 90 -3.15 -11.56 20.18
N ASP A 91 -2.93 -11.93 18.92
CA ASP A 91 -1.66 -12.42 18.39
C ASP A 91 -0.77 -11.31 17.76
N GLY A 92 -1.14 -10.06 17.94
CA GLY A 92 -0.39 -8.89 17.47
C GLY A 92 -0.65 -8.52 16.01
N ARG A 93 -1.49 -9.26 15.27
CA ARG A 93 -1.92 -8.86 13.93
C ARG A 93 -2.81 -7.62 14.01
N ILE A 94 -2.76 -6.79 12.96
CA ILE A 94 -3.62 -5.63 12.82
C ILE A 94 -4.66 -5.90 11.74
N ARG A 95 -5.94 -5.76 12.09
CA ARG A 95 -7.05 -5.87 11.16
C ARG A 95 -7.63 -4.49 10.88
N VAL A 96 -7.78 -4.18 9.58
CA VAL A 96 -8.42 -2.95 9.11
C VAL A 96 -9.66 -3.33 8.32
N LYS A 97 -10.82 -2.85 8.74
CA LYS A 97 -12.11 -3.05 8.06
C LYS A 97 -12.57 -1.76 7.43
N ALA A 98 -12.95 -1.84 6.17
CA ALA A 98 -13.40 -0.70 5.37
C ALA A 98 -14.46 -1.17 4.38
N GLU A 99 -15.74 -1.02 4.72
CA GLU A 99 -16.89 -1.51 3.92
C GLU A 99 -16.78 -3.01 3.59
N SER A 100 -16.65 -3.37 2.29
CA SER A 100 -16.50 -4.75 1.83
C SER A 100 -15.05 -5.27 1.84
N LEU A 101 -14.09 -4.44 2.22
CA LEU A 101 -12.67 -4.76 2.27
C LEU A 101 -12.23 -5.03 3.71
N THR A 102 -11.54 -6.14 3.94
CA THR A 102 -10.84 -6.42 5.20
C THR A 102 -9.37 -6.72 4.90
N LEU A 103 -8.49 -6.06 5.62
CA LEU A 103 -7.05 -6.27 5.56
C LEU A 103 -6.58 -6.83 6.90
N THR A 104 -5.81 -7.91 6.90
CA THR A 104 -5.21 -8.47 8.12
C THR A 104 -3.70 -8.50 7.93
N CYS A 105 -3.00 -7.55 8.54
CA CYS A 105 -1.55 -7.43 8.50
C CYS A 105 -0.93 -8.36 9.55
N ALA A 106 0.10 -9.11 9.16
CA ALA A 106 0.88 -9.93 10.09
C ALA A 106 1.57 -9.05 11.14
N ALA A 107 1.82 -9.61 12.34
CA ALA A 107 2.46 -8.89 13.44
C ALA A 107 3.88 -8.39 13.09
N ASP A 108 4.59 -9.12 12.22
CA ASP A 108 5.91 -8.76 11.70
C ASP A 108 5.85 -7.81 10.49
N GLN A 109 4.64 -7.46 10.02
CA GLN A 109 4.37 -6.59 8.88
C GLN A 109 4.93 -7.09 7.52
N LYS A 110 5.42 -8.33 7.44
CA LYS A 110 5.99 -8.90 6.21
C LYS A 110 4.94 -9.46 5.25
N SER A 111 3.70 -9.54 5.69
CA SER A 111 2.58 -9.96 4.84
C SER A 111 1.26 -9.40 5.32
N MET A 112 0.29 -9.36 4.42
CA MET A 112 -1.10 -9.11 4.74
C MET A 112 -2.02 -10.05 3.94
N VAL A 113 -3.18 -10.32 4.50
CA VAL A 113 -4.28 -11.00 3.83
C VAL A 113 -5.31 -9.95 3.49
N VAL A 114 -5.77 -9.95 2.25
CA VAL A 114 -6.79 -9.05 1.72
C VAL A 114 -8.03 -9.86 1.40
N GLU A 115 -9.12 -9.57 2.08
CA GLU A 115 -10.41 -10.21 1.90
C GLU A 115 -11.41 -9.21 1.32
N MET A 116 -12.13 -9.63 0.28
CA MET A 116 -13.21 -8.86 -0.34
C MET A 116 -14.53 -9.61 -0.17
N SER A 117 -15.53 -8.96 0.40
CA SER A 117 -16.91 -9.46 0.40
C SER A 117 -17.52 -9.39 -0.99
N PRO A 118 -18.61 -10.13 -1.29
CA PRO A 118 -19.25 -10.10 -2.60
C PRO A 118 -19.67 -8.68 -3.01
N ASN A 119 -19.38 -8.32 -4.26
CA ASN A 119 -19.89 -7.10 -4.88
C ASN A 119 -21.32 -7.33 -5.38
N THR A 120 -22.26 -6.70 -4.74
CA THR A 120 -23.68 -6.77 -5.12
C THR A 120 -24.10 -5.73 -6.16
N ASN A 121 -23.17 -4.80 -6.50
CA ASN A 121 -23.43 -3.73 -7.46
C ASN A 121 -23.11 -4.15 -8.91
N SER A 122 -23.77 -3.51 -9.85
CA SER A 122 -23.49 -3.65 -11.28
C SER A 122 -22.26 -2.87 -11.75
N LYS A 123 -21.53 -2.23 -10.82
CA LYS A 123 -20.36 -1.42 -11.13
C LYS A 123 -19.09 -2.08 -10.58
N LYS A 124 -18.00 -1.90 -11.31
CA LYS A 124 -16.66 -2.25 -10.84
C LYS A 124 -16.26 -1.32 -9.69
N ILE A 125 -15.72 -1.89 -8.63
CA ILE A 125 -15.25 -1.17 -7.44
C ILE A 125 -13.72 -1.21 -7.40
N PHE A 126 -13.12 -0.11 -7.00
CA PHE A 126 -11.69 0.03 -6.77
C PHE A 126 -11.45 0.54 -5.36
N TYR A 127 -10.50 -0.06 -4.67
CA TYR A 127 -9.94 0.45 -3.43
C TYR A 127 -8.48 0.80 -3.66
N VAL A 128 -8.07 1.99 -3.25
CA VAL A 128 -6.67 2.39 -3.15
C VAL A 128 -6.32 2.43 -1.67
N ILE A 129 -5.48 1.50 -1.26
CA ILE A 129 -4.97 1.39 0.11
C ILE A 129 -3.65 2.17 0.16
N LYS A 130 -3.58 3.16 1.03
CA LYS A 130 -2.39 3.98 1.25
C LYS A 130 -1.74 3.63 2.57
N ALA A 131 -0.46 3.33 2.52
CA ALA A 131 0.35 3.04 3.70
C ALA A 131 1.53 4.00 3.79
N SER A 132 1.82 4.43 5.02
CA SER A 132 3.05 5.17 5.35
C SER A 132 4.11 4.21 5.84
N GLY A 133 5.38 4.52 5.57
CA GLY A 133 6.53 3.73 6.01
C GLY A 133 7.74 4.06 5.16
N GLY A 134 8.90 4.13 5.78
CA GLY A 134 10.09 4.61 5.08
C GLY A 134 9.94 6.05 4.61
N ARG A 135 10.48 6.34 3.44
CA ARG A 135 10.48 7.68 2.85
C ARG A 135 9.18 8.03 2.15
N GLU A 136 8.63 7.12 1.38
CA GLU A 136 7.48 7.38 0.50
C GLU A 136 6.24 6.56 0.85
N GLY A 137 6.41 5.44 1.60
CA GLY A 137 5.33 4.50 1.83
C GLY A 137 4.96 3.74 0.55
N PHE A 138 3.72 3.25 0.47
CA PHE A 138 3.23 2.58 -0.74
C PHE A 138 1.73 2.75 -0.94
N ASP A 139 1.31 2.59 -2.19
CA ASP A 139 -0.08 2.44 -2.59
C ASP A 139 -0.32 1.01 -3.10
N MET A 140 -1.45 0.42 -2.72
CA MET A 140 -1.92 -0.86 -3.23
C MET A 140 -3.33 -0.72 -3.77
N ILE A 141 -3.61 -1.35 -4.90
CA ILE A 141 -4.91 -1.27 -5.57
C ILE A 141 -5.62 -2.62 -5.48
N CYS A 142 -6.84 -2.62 -4.99
CA CYS A 142 -7.75 -3.77 -5.06
C CYS A 142 -8.90 -3.41 -6.00
N ASN A 143 -9.12 -4.20 -7.04
CA ASN A 143 -10.24 -4.02 -7.93
C ASN A 143 -11.17 -5.25 -7.86
N GLN A 144 -12.47 -5.00 -7.94
CA GLN A 144 -13.47 -6.05 -7.88
C GLN A 144 -14.44 -5.92 -9.05
N SER A 145 -14.66 -7.02 -9.75
CA SER A 145 -15.60 -7.11 -10.84
C SER A 145 -17.03 -6.78 -10.40
N PRO A 146 -17.85 -6.22 -11.28
CA PRO A 146 -19.27 -6.02 -11.01
C PRO A 146 -19.97 -7.38 -10.88
N LYS A 147 -21.11 -7.37 -10.19
CA LYS A 147 -22.01 -8.53 -10.24
C LYS A 147 -22.47 -8.75 -11.68
N ASP A 148 -22.28 -9.97 -12.20
CA ASP A 148 -22.78 -10.33 -13.51
C ASP A 148 -24.30 -10.17 -13.54
N THR A 149 -24.78 -9.20 -14.27
CA THR A 149 -26.17 -9.18 -14.70
C THR A 149 -26.28 -10.23 -15.78
N LEU A 150 -26.64 -11.46 -15.41
CA LEU A 150 -27.05 -12.48 -16.38
C LEU A 150 -28.21 -11.88 -17.19
N THR A 151 -27.86 -11.37 -18.34
CA THR A 151 -28.86 -11.15 -19.41
C THR A 151 -29.36 -12.53 -19.80
N THR A 152 -30.38 -12.99 -19.10
CA THR A 152 -31.23 -14.08 -19.61
C THR A 152 -31.90 -13.57 -20.87
N THR A 153 -31.21 -13.68 -21.99
CA THR A 153 -31.86 -13.58 -23.30
C THR A 153 -32.73 -14.84 -23.45
N PRO A 154 -34.06 -14.73 -23.46
CA PRO A 154 -34.87 -15.91 -23.72
C PRO A 154 -34.55 -16.34 -25.14
N LYS A 155 -34.02 -17.55 -25.31
CA LYS A 155 -34.02 -18.22 -26.61
C LYS A 155 -35.45 -18.36 -27.04
N LYS A 156 -35.81 -17.62 -28.10
CA LYS A 156 -37.00 -17.92 -28.89
C LYS A 156 -36.75 -19.15 -29.74
#